data_fa2fe193da9d4d71062d0b218318b0f8
#
_entry.id   fa2fe193da9d4d71062d0b218318b0f8
#
_cell.length_a   1.000
_cell.length_b   1.000
_cell.length_c   1.000
_cell.angle_alpha   90.00
_cell.angle_beta   90.00
_cell.angle_gamma   90.00
#
_symmetry.space_group_name_H-M   'P 1'
#
loop_
_entity.id
_entity.type
_entity.pdbx_description
1 polymer ?
#
loop_
_entity_poly.entity_id
_entity_poly.type
_entity_poly.pdbx_seq_one_letter_code
_entity_poly.pdbx_strand_id
1 'polypeptide(L)'
;MKQASFSVKDLVNAGLFSLLIVIVSFVSGMIGFLPITMPIVPFFGALMSGPLFMLYSTKIRRFGMGLVSALVFVATGHTILIVLGTVLAALLGEYILKRGDYRSIKHARWAYVAYSLSSCANLLPIYLTRDAYMQKVIDQGYGKEFAEQMFSVLPDWSFFPVLLLGALGAYLGCTIGIKMLKKHFSQSGMA
;
A
#
# COMPACT_ATOMS: atom_id res chain seq x y z
N MET A 1 -24.84 14.61 9.74
CA MET A 1 -25.43 13.28 9.45
C MET A 1 -24.63 12.24 10.26
N LYS A 2 -25.28 11.43 11.12
CA LYS A 2 -24.62 10.32 11.84
C LYS A 2 -24.16 9.31 10.77
N GLN A 3 -22.84 9.09 10.67
CA GLN A 3 -22.32 7.98 9.88
C GLN A 3 -22.88 6.70 10.50
N ALA A 4 -23.63 5.93 9.71
CA ALA A 4 -24.12 4.64 10.16
C ALA A 4 -22.92 3.75 10.53
N SER A 5 -23.04 2.99 11.63
CA SER A 5 -21.99 2.05 12.06
C SER A 5 -21.61 1.06 10.94
N PHE A 6 -20.40 0.55 10.97
CA PHE A 6 -19.95 -0.53 10.09
C PHE A 6 -20.93 -1.72 10.19
N SER A 7 -21.44 -2.17 9.05
CA SER A 7 -22.21 -3.41 9.01
C SER A 7 -21.27 -4.62 8.92
N VAL A 8 -21.74 -5.79 9.32
CA VAL A 8 -20.97 -7.06 9.14
C VAL A 8 -20.60 -7.26 7.68
N LYS A 9 -21.50 -6.91 6.74
CA LYS A 9 -21.24 -6.97 5.31
C LYS A 9 -20.09 -6.04 4.88
N ASP A 10 -20.03 -4.82 5.44
CA ASP A 10 -18.93 -3.88 5.14
C ASP A 10 -17.61 -4.44 5.66
N LEU A 11 -17.59 -5.05 6.84
CA LEU A 11 -16.40 -5.64 7.43
C LEU A 11 -15.90 -6.84 6.62
N VAL A 12 -16.78 -7.73 6.21
CA VAL A 12 -16.45 -8.88 5.35
C VAL A 12 -15.88 -8.40 4.01
N ASN A 13 -16.54 -7.43 3.37
CA ASN A 13 -16.02 -6.85 2.13
C ASN A 13 -14.66 -6.16 2.33
N ALA A 14 -14.49 -5.41 3.42
CA ALA A 14 -13.21 -4.76 3.74
C ALA A 14 -12.11 -5.79 3.91
N GLY A 15 -12.34 -6.85 4.65
CA GLY A 15 -11.40 -7.95 4.84
C GLY A 15 -11.03 -8.64 3.52
N LEU A 16 -12.04 -8.96 2.69
CA LEU A 16 -11.84 -9.62 1.41
C LEU A 16 -10.99 -8.77 0.44
N PHE A 17 -11.35 -7.49 0.26
CA PHE A 17 -10.57 -6.60 -0.61
C PHE A 17 -9.16 -6.36 -0.07
N SER A 18 -9.01 -6.23 1.25
CA SER A 18 -7.70 -6.08 1.89
C SER A 18 -6.82 -7.31 1.65
N LEU A 19 -7.39 -8.50 1.78
CA LEU A 19 -6.67 -9.76 1.51
C LEU A 19 -6.25 -9.83 0.03
N LEU A 20 -7.12 -9.48 -0.91
CA LEU A 20 -6.77 -9.44 -2.33
C LEU A 20 -5.64 -8.45 -2.62
N ILE A 21 -5.66 -7.26 -2.01
CA ILE A 21 -4.58 -6.28 -2.13
C ILE A 21 -3.27 -6.84 -1.56
N VAL A 22 -3.31 -7.50 -0.40
CA VAL A 22 -2.13 -8.14 0.21
C VAL A 22 -1.56 -9.22 -0.70
N ILE A 23 -2.40 -10.09 -1.28
CA ILE A 23 -1.97 -11.13 -2.23
C ILE A 23 -1.29 -10.51 -3.45
N VAL A 24 -1.90 -9.49 -4.07
CA VAL A 24 -1.31 -8.80 -5.23
C VAL A 24 0.00 -8.10 -4.85
N SER A 25 0.06 -7.48 -3.67
CA SER A 25 1.28 -6.85 -3.16
C SER A 25 2.38 -7.88 -2.92
N PHE A 26 2.03 -9.07 -2.39
CA PHE A 26 2.97 -10.16 -2.19
C PHE A 26 3.55 -10.68 -3.53
N VAL A 27 2.67 -10.95 -4.51
CA VAL A 27 3.10 -11.36 -5.87
C VAL A 27 3.99 -10.29 -6.51
N SER A 28 3.64 -9.01 -6.37
CA SER A 28 4.48 -7.91 -6.85
C SER A 28 5.82 -7.83 -6.10
N GLY A 29 5.82 -8.17 -4.81
CA GLY A 29 7.02 -8.23 -3.96
C GLY A 29 8.02 -9.28 -4.40
N MET A 30 7.57 -10.33 -5.10
CA MET A 30 8.46 -11.36 -5.66
C MET A 30 9.48 -10.80 -6.68
N ILE A 31 9.17 -9.66 -7.30
CA ILE A 31 10.12 -8.93 -8.15
C ILE A 31 11.36 -8.53 -7.32
N GLY A 32 11.22 -8.29 -6.03
CA GLY A 32 12.30 -7.92 -5.11
C GLY A 32 13.21 -9.07 -4.67
N PHE A 33 13.01 -10.31 -5.15
CA PHE A 33 13.96 -11.41 -4.88
C PHE A 33 15.34 -11.18 -5.51
N LEU A 34 15.41 -10.33 -6.52
CA LEU A 34 16.69 -9.85 -7.04
C LEU A 34 16.98 -8.49 -6.41
N PRO A 35 18.15 -8.29 -5.75
CA PRO A 35 18.48 -7.02 -5.11
C PRO A 35 18.33 -5.81 -6.03
N ILE A 36 18.75 -5.94 -7.28
CA ILE A 36 18.71 -4.86 -8.29
C ILE A 36 17.29 -4.35 -8.58
N THR A 37 16.26 -5.17 -8.35
CA THR A 37 14.85 -4.80 -8.62
C THR A 37 14.12 -4.28 -7.37
N MET A 38 14.72 -4.33 -6.20
CA MET A 38 14.09 -3.87 -4.96
C MET A 38 13.56 -2.42 -5.00
N PRO A 39 14.31 -1.45 -5.59
CA PRO A 39 13.82 -0.07 -5.63
C PRO A 39 12.51 0.12 -6.39
N ILE A 40 12.18 -0.77 -7.33
CA ILE A 40 10.96 -0.67 -8.17
C ILE A 40 9.78 -1.48 -7.62
N VAL A 41 9.97 -2.28 -6.57
CA VAL A 41 8.90 -3.08 -5.94
C VAL A 41 7.71 -2.21 -5.49
N PRO A 42 7.90 -1.07 -4.79
CA PRO A 42 6.78 -0.21 -4.40
C PRO A 42 5.98 0.32 -5.59
N PHE A 43 6.64 0.61 -6.72
CA PHE A 43 5.97 1.03 -7.95
C PHE A 43 5.04 -0.05 -8.49
N PHE A 44 5.55 -1.27 -8.69
CA PHE A 44 4.75 -2.36 -9.24
C PHE A 44 3.64 -2.81 -8.30
N GLY A 45 3.92 -2.90 -7.00
CA GLY A 45 2.92 -3.22 -5.99
C GLY A 45 1.75 -2.23 -5.98
N ALA A 46 2.06 -0.96 -6.00
CA ALA A 46 1.06 0.09 -6.03
C ALA A 46 0.32 0.16 -7.38
N LEU A 47 1.02 -0.05 -8.49
CA LEU A 47 0.42 -0.08 -9.84
C LEU A 47 -0.62 -1.19 -9.95
N MET A 48 -0.27 -2.41 -9.55
CA MET A 48 -1.13 -3.58 -9.69
C MET A 48 -2.31 -3.57 -8.70
N SER A 49 -2.11 -3.06 -7.49
CA SER A 49 -3.16 -2.98 -6.48
C SER A 49 -4.12 -1.79 -6.68
N GLY A 50 -3.74 -0.80 -7.49
CA GLY A 50 -4.54 0.41 -7.74
C GLY A 50 -5.96 0.13 -8.25
N PRO A 51 -6.17 -0.70 -9.28
CA PRO A 51 -7.51 -1.06 -9.75
C PRO A 51 -8.38 -1.73 -8.67
N LEU A 52 -7.79 -2.60 -7.85
CA LEU A 52 -8.47 -3.26 -6.73
C LEU A 52 -8.89 -2.24 -5.67
N PHE A 53 -8.02 -1.30 -5.31
CA PHE A 53 -8.36 -0.24 -4.37
C PHE A 53 -9.48 0.65 -4.91
N MET A 54 -9.44 1.01 -6.19
CA MET A 54 -10.50 1.80 -6.78
C MET A 54 -11.84 1.05 -6.77
N LEU A 55 -11.86 -0.25 -7.04
CA LEU A 55 -13.07 -1.07 -6.89
C LEU A 55 -13.52 -1.14 -5.42
N TYR A 56 -12.60 -1.33 -4.49
CA TYR A 56 -12.85 -1.32 -3.05
C TYR A 56 -13.54 -0.02 -2.62
N SER A 57 -13.06 1.15 -3.07
CA SER A 57 -13.64 2.44 -2.74
C SER A 57 -15.08 2.63 -3.25
N THR A 58 -15.51 1.89 -4.30
CA THR A 58 -16.90 1.90 -4.76
C THR A 58 -17.83 1.10 -3.85
N LYS A 59 -17.31 0.09 -3.16
CA LYS A 59 -18.07 -0.85 -2.33
C LYS A 59 -18.22 -0.38 -0.89
N ILE A 60 -17.17 0.24 -0.34
CA ILE A 60 -17.16 0.69 1.05
C ILE A 60 -16.88 2.18 1.08
N ARG A 61 -17.83 2.95 1.62
CA ARG A 61 -17.79 4.41 1.67
C ARG A 61 -17.91 4.90 3.10
N ARG A 62 -17.11 4.33 3.98
CA ARG A 62 -17.16 4.60 5.42
C ARG A 62 -15.77 4.72 5.97
N PHE A 63 -15.66 5.52 7.03
CA PHE A 63 -14.43 5.62 7.80
C PHE A 63 -14.00 4.23 8.31
N GLY A 64 -12.72 3.95 8.23
CA GLY A 64 -12.12 2.73 8.74
C GLY A 64 -11.78 1.67 7.68
N MET A 65 -12.18 1.86 6.40
CA MET A 65 -11.83 0.90 5.36
C MET A 65 -10.33 0.67 5.24
N GLY A 66 -9.54 1.74 5.25
CA GLY A 66 -8.08 1.65 5.17
C GLY A 66 -7.45 1.16 6.45
N LEU A 67 -8.07 1.42 7.60
CA LEU A 67 -7.60 0.87 8.88
C LEU A 67 -7.77 -0.66 8.91
N VAL A 68 -8.88 -1.19 8.37
CA VAL A 68 -9.05 -2.65 8.22
C VAL A 68 -7.95 -3.21 7.30
N SER A 69 -7.65 -2.53 6.19
CA SER A 69 -6.56 -2.96 5.29
C SER A 69 -5.19 -2.92 5.98
N ALA A 70 -4.93 -1.88 6.78
CA ALA A 70 -3.70 -1.79 7.57
C ALA A 70 -3.59 -2.91 8.59
N LEU A 71 -4.69 -3.25 9.29
CA LEU A 71 -4.72 -4.36 10.25
C LEU A 71 -4.46 -5.70 9.58
N VAL A 72 -5.08 -5.97 8.43
CA VAL A 72 -4.84 -7.20 7.66
C VAL A 72 -3.39 -7.29 7.24
N PHE A 73 -2.79 -6.19 6.78
CA PHE A 73 -1.38 -6.13 6.40
C PHE A 73 -0.46 -6.36 7.62
N VAL A 74 -0.70 -5.68 8.73
CA VAL A 74 0.10 -5.83 9.96
C VAL A 74 0.04 -7.25 10.52
N ALA A 75 -1.11 -7.93 10.38
CA ALA A 75 -1.28 -9.32 10.82
C ALA A 75 -0.37 -10.32 10.09
N THR A 76 0.25 -9.95 8.97
CA THR A 76 1.23 -10.80 8.27
C THR A 76 2.63 -10.81 8.92
N GLY A 77 2.81 -10.11 10.04
CA GLY A 77 4.02 -10.16 10.87
C GLY A 77 5.11 -9.16 10.42
N HIS A 78 5.08 -7.96 11.00
CA HIS A 78 6.00 -6.88 10.62
C HIS A 78 6.70 -6.26 11.85
N THR A 79 7.84 -5.61 11.61
CA THR A 79 8.54 -4.85 12.65
C THR A 79 7.71 -3.62 13.05
N ILE A 80 7.95 -3.10 14.25
CA ILE A 80 7.23 -1.93 14.77
C ILE A 80 7.35 -0.71 13.84
N LEU A 81 8.48 -0.51 13.18
CA LEU A 81 8.68 0.59 12.23
C LEU A 81 7.71 0.50 11.03
N ILE A 82 7.55 -0.72 10.49
CA ILE A 82 6.63 -0.98 9.38
C ILE A 82 5.18 -0.77 9.84
N VAL A 83 4.83 -1.26 11.03
CA VAL A 83 3.50 -1.08 11.62
C VAL A 83 3.17 0.40 11.76
N LEU A 84 4.06 1.19 12.36
CA LEU A 84 3.85 2.64 12.54
C LEU A 84 3.70 3.36 11.20
N GLY A 85 4.58 3.09 10.23
CA GLY A 85 4.49 3.68 8.89
C GLY A 85 3.20 3.31 8.17
N THR A 86 2.76 2.05 8.27
CA THR A 86 1.51 1.57 7.68
C THR A 86 0.28 2.23 8.30
N VAL A 87 0.23 2.35 9.62
CA VAL A 87 -0.88 3.01 10.33
C VAL A 87 -0.95 4.50 9.98
N LEU A 88 0.20 5.18 9.94
CA LEU A 88 0.25 6.60 9.54
C LEU A 88 -0.23 6.80 8.10
N ALA A 89 0.20 5.96 7.16
CA ALA A 89 -0.25 5.98 5.78
C ALA A 89 -1.76 5.73 5.67
N ALA A 90 -2.29 4.77 6.45
CA ALA A 90 -3.71 4.47 6.51
C ALA A 90 -4.53 5.65 7.06
N LEU A 91 -4.10 6.27 8.14
CA LEU A 91 -4.77 7.45 8.72
C LEU A 91 -4.79 8.63 7.74
N LEU A 92 -3.68 8.86 7.04
CA LEU A 92 -3.60 9.91 6.01
C LEU A 92 -4.57 9.63 4.86
N GLY A 93 -4.62 8.40 4.38
CA GLY A 93 -5.55 7.97 3.33
C GLY A 93 -7.00 8.12 3.76
N GLU A 94 -7.35 7.70 4.99
CA GLU A 94 -8.69 7.89 5.58
C GLU A 94 -9.07 9.37 5.68
N TYR A 95 -8.14 10.22 6.10
CA TYR A 95 -8.37 11.66 6.16
C TYR A 95 -8.70 12.25 4.78
N ILE A 96 -7.97 11.83 3.74
CA ILE A 96 -8.21 12.26 2.36
C ILE A 96 -9.58 11.75 1.87
N LEU A 97 -9.93 10.47 2.10
CA LEU A 97 -11.23 9.91 1.75
C LEU A 97 -12.38 10.67 2.41
N LYS A 98 -12.23 10.99 3.70
CA LYS A 98 -13.22 11.74 4.47
C LYS A 98 -13.45 13.14 3.89
N ARG A 99 -12.39 13.82 3.40
CA ARG A 99 -12.49 15.12 2.72
C ARG A 99 -13.32 15.08 1.45
N GLY A 100 -13.41 13.91 0.80
CA GLY A 100 -14.23 13.65 -0.39
C GLY A 100 -15.57 12.96 -0.08
N ASP A 101 -16.01 12.94 1.19
CA ASP A 101 -17.21 12.23 1.66
C ASP A 101 -17.30 10.79 1.17
N TYR A 102 -16.16 10.13 0.94
CA TYR A 102 -16.05 8.77 0.38
C TYR A 102 -16.76 8.59 -0.97
N ARG A 103 -17.03 9.67 -1.69
CA ARG A 103 -17.74 9.66 -2.98
C ARG A 103 -16.94 10.26 -4.14
N SER A 104 -15.89 10.97 -3.84
CA SER A 104 -15.07 11.62 -4.85
C SER A 104 -13.98 10.70 -5.39
N ILE A 105 -14.00 10.43 -6.68
CA ILE A 105 -12.96 9.65 -7.39
C ILE A 105 -11.59 10.32 -7.23
N LYS A 106 -11.53 11.66 -7.28
CA LYS A 106 -10.29 12.41 -7.09
C LYS A 106 -9.69 12.15 -5.70
N HIS A 107 -10.51 12.22 -4.65
CA HIS A 107 -10.04 11.96 -3.29
C HIS A 107 -9.67 10.49 -3.09
N ALA A 108 -10.42 9.54 -3.68
CA ALA A 108 -10.07 8.13 -3.64
C ALA A 108 -8.70 7.85 -4.29
N ARG A 109 -8.38 8.49 -5.43
CA ARG A 109 -7.06 8.38 -6.06
C ARG A 109 -5.94 8.89 -5.14
N TRP A 110 -6.07 10.08 -4.58
CA TRP A 110 -5.07 10.64 -3.68
C TRP A 110 -4.96 9.90 -2.35
N ALA A 111 -6.08 9.37 -1.85
CA ALA A 111 -6.06 8.48 -0.69
C ALA A 111 -5.23 7.24 -0.98
N TYR A 112 -5.37 6.63 -2.16
CA TYR A 112 -4.57 5.47 -2.51
C TYR A 112 -3.08 5.81 -2.66
N VAL A 113 -2.75 6.97 -3.20
CA VAL A 113 -1.35 7.45 -3.20
C VAL A 113 -0.81 7.50 -1.76
N ALA A 114 -1.59 8.04 -0.80
CA ALA A 114 -1.21 8.02 0.61
C ALA A 114 -1.09 6.59 1.18
N TYR A 115 -2.04 5.70 0.88
CA TYR A 115 -1.97 4.29 1.29
C TYR A 115 -0.75 3.56 0.73
N SER A 116 -0.34 3.87 -0.50
CA SER A 116 0.83 3.24 -1.12
C SER A 116 2.14 3.53 -0.39
N LEU A 117 2.19 4.57 0.44
CA LEU A 117 3.33 4.85 1.31
C LEU A 117 3.57 3.73 2.33
N SER A 118 2.54 2.92 2.64
CA SER A 118 2.71 1.72 3.47
C SER A 118 3.64 0.69 2.83
N SER A 119 3.65 0.60 1.49
CA SER A 119 4.60 -0.25 0.77
C SER A 119 6.04 0.24 0.94
N CYS A 120 6.24 1.56 0.98
CA CYS A 120 7.54 2.17 1.27
C CYS A 120 7.93 1.99 2.74
N ALA A 121 6.96 1.87 3.66
CA ALA A 121 7.22 1.60 5.06
C ALA A 121 7.93 0.24 5.27
N ASN A 122 7.73 -0.73 4.37
CA ASN A 122 8.47 -1.99 4.38
C ASN A 122 9.98 -1.81 4.19
N LEU A 123 10.40 -0.73 3.58
CA LEU A 123 11.80 -0.42 3.35
C LEU A 123 12.42 0.40 4.51
N LEU A 124 11.61 0.92 5.44
CA LEU A 124 12.11 1.73 6.57
C LEU A 124 13.24 1.04 7.37
N PRO A 125 13.18 -0.26 7.67
CA PRO A 125 14.28 -0.92 8.38
C PRO A 125 15.62 -0.87 7.62
N ILE A 126 15.59 -0.87 6.28
CA ILE A 126 16.78 -0.79 5.43
C ILE A 126 17.48 0.56 5.60
N TYR A 127 16.71 1.64 5.81
CA TYR A 127 17.23 3.00 5.94
C TYR A 127 17.52 3.40 7.39
N LEU A 128 16.67 2.97 8.33
CA LEU A 128 16.73 3.43 9.72
C LEU A 128 17.51 2.50 10.65
N THR A 129 17.59 1.20 10.33
CA THR A 129 18.25 0.18 11.16
C THR A 129 19.13 -0.73 10.31
N ARG A 130 19.97 -0.09 9.48
CA ARG A 130 20.73 -0.73 8.39
C ARG A 130 21.52 -1.96 8.85
N ASP A 131 22.35 -1.81 9.89
CA ASP A 131 23.21 -2.90 10.37
C ASP A 131 22.39 -4.07 10.95
N ALA A 132 21.40 -3.75 11.77
CA ALA A 132 20.52 -4.76 12.35
C ALA A 132 19.67 -5.48 11.27
N TYR A 133 19.26 -4.75 10.22
CA TYR A 133 18.53 -5.34 9.11
C TYR A 133 19.44 -6.21 8.23
N MET A 134 20.70 -5.79 8.00
CA MET A 134 21.71 -6.59 7.29
C MET A 134 21.91 -7.93 8.00
N GLN A 135 22.13 -7.91 9.31
CA GLN A 135 22.30 -9.14 10.09
C GLN A 135 21.08 -10.04 9.99
N LYS A 136 19.87 -9.46 10.11
CA LYS A 136 18.63 -10.21 9.97
C LYS A 136 18.49 -10.90 8.60
N VAL A 137 18.86 -10.23 7.51
CA VAL A 137 18.82 -10.82 6.15
C VAL A 137 19.80 -11.99 6.04
N ILE A 138 20.99 -11.85 6.61
CA ILE A 138 22.00 -12.92 6.65
C ILE A 138 21.49 -14.11 7.47
N ASP A 139 20.92 -13.87 8.64
CA ASP A 139 20.40 -14.91 9.56
C ASP A 139 19.18 -15.63 8.94
N GLN A 140 18.45 -14.97 8.05
CA GLN A 140 17.35 -15.57 7.27
C GLN A 140 17.84 -16.46 6.10
N GLY A 141 19.15 -16.58 5.91
CA GLY A 141 19.74 -17.48 4.91
C GLY A 141 19.94 -16.89 3.51
N TYR A 142 19.70 -15.59 3.32
CA TYR A 142 19.96 -14.94 2.03
C TYR A 142 21.46 -14.77 1.72
N GLY A 143 22.32 -14.79 2.76
CA GLY A 143 23.75 -14.65 2.63
C GLY A 143 24.23 -13.19 2.59
N LYS A 144 25.55 -13.03 2.85
CA LYS A 144 26.18 -11.71 2.96
C LYS A 144 26.22 -10.97 1.62
N GLU A 145 26.49 -11.68 0.53
CA GLU A 145 26.56 -11.09 -0.82
C GLU A 145 25.22 -10.47 -1.24
N PHE A 146 24.12 -11.17 -1.00
CA PHE A 146 22.77 -10.63 -1.24
C PHE A 146 22.51 -9.35 -0.43
N ALA A 147 22.86 -9.37 0.86
CA ALA A 147 22.69 -8.20 1.73
C ALA A 147 23.52 -7.00 1.21
N GLU A 148 24.78 -7.20 0.85
CA GLU A 148 25.66 -6.15 0.31
C GLU A 148 25.12 -5.58 -1.01
N GLN A 149 24.65 -6.42 -1.94
CA GLN A 149 24.02 -5.99 -3.17
C GLN A 149 22.75 -5.19 -2.91
N MET A 150 21.89 -5.64 -2.01
CA MET A 150 20.67 -4.93 -1.63
C MET A 150 20.99 -3.51 -1.12
N PHE A 151 22.00 -3.38 -0.25
CA PHE A 151 22.39 -2.07 0.28
C PHE A 151 23.10 -1.18 -0.75
N SER A 152 23.73 -1.76 -1.76
CA SER A 152 24.33 -0.99 -2.85
C SER A 152 23.29 -0.32 -3.74
N VAL A 153 22.15 -0.98 -3.98
CA VAL A 153 21.06 -0.44 -4.80
C VAL A 153 20.06 0.43 -4.02
N LEU A 154 20.12 0.38 -2.68
CA LEU A 154 19.31 1.19 -1.76
C LEU A 154 20.21 2.07 -0.86
N PRO A 155 21.00 2.99 -1.41
CA PRO A 155 21.73 3.98 -0.62
C PRO A 155 20.75 4.94 0.07
N ASP A 156 21.19 5.61 1.15
CA ASP A 156 20.30 6.42 2.00
C ASP A 156 19.54 7.51 1.22
N TRP A 157 20.13 8.11 0.22
CA TRP A 157 19.47 9.10 -0.63
C TRP A 157 18.35 8.52 -1.49
N SER A 158 18.34 7.19 -1.74
CA SER A 158 17.34 6.54 -2.61
C SER A 158 15.95 6.46 -1.97
N PHE A 159 15.83 6.73 -0.66
CA PHE A 159 14.54 6.70 0.03
C PHE A 159 13.47 7.57 -0.65
N PHE A 160 13.80 8.82 -0.95
CA PHE A 160 12.84 9.74 -1.61
C PHE A 160 12.52 9.34 -3.06
N PRO A 161 13.47 8.99 -3.94
CA PRO A 161 13.17 8.41 -5.24
C PRO A 161 12.27 7.19 -5.19
N VAL A 162 12.52 6.25 -4.29
CA VAL A 162 11.69 5.04 -4.12
C VAL A 162 10.27 5.39 -3.67
N LEU A 163 10.14 6.34 -2.75
CA LEU A 163 8.84 6.85 -2.30
C LEU A 163 8.06 7.51 -3.44
N LEU A 164 8.72 8.31 -4.27
CA LEU A 164 8.12 8.92 -5.46
C LEU A 164 7.71 7.88 -6.51
N LEU A 165 8.52 6.84 -6.71
CA LEU A 165 8.17 5.72 -7.60
C LEU A 165 6.92 5.00 -7.11
N GLY A 166 6.81 4.71 -5.81
CA GLY A 166 5.60 4.12 -5.21
C GLY A 166 4.36 5.00 -5.42
N ALA A 167 4.48 6.31 -5.19
CA ALA A 167 3.40 7.28 -5.41
C ALA A 167 2.99 7.35 -6.89
N LEU A 168 3.95 7.32 -7.81
CA LEU A 168 3.69 7.30 -9.25
C LEU A 168 2.96 6.02 -9.66
N GLY A 169 3.42 4.84 -9.18
CA GLY A 169 2.76 3.56 -9.41
C GLY A 169 1.31 3.57 -8.93
N ALA A 170 1.06 4.13 -7.74
CA ALA A 170 -0.28 4.28 -7.18
C ALA A 170 -1.17 5.19 -8.05
N TYR A 171 -0.66 6.33 -8.46
CA TYR A 171 -1.40 7.26 -9.31
C TYR A 171 -1.78 6.63 -10.66
N LEU A 172 -0.83 5.95 -11.30
CA LEU A 172 -1.06 5.25 -12.57
C LEU A 172 -2.01 4.07 -12.40
N GLY A 173 -1.84 3.24 -11.35
CA GLY A 173 -2.72 2.13 -11.05
C GLY A 173 -4.16 2.56 -10.82
N CYS A 174 -4.38 3.63 -10.04
CA CYS A 174 -5.70 4.23 -9.91
C CYS A 174 -6.27 4.75 -11.24
N THR A 175 -5.44 5.37 -12.06
CA THR A 175 -5.88 5.88 -13.36
C THR A 175 -6.34 4.75 -14.29
N ILE A 176 -5.61 3.62 -14.29
CA ILE A 176 -6.02 2.40 -14.98
C ILE A 176 -7.33 1.87 -14.39
N GLY A 177 -7.40 1.76 -13.05
CA GLY A 177 -8.61 1.30 -12.35
C GLY A 177 -9.84 2.15 -12.65
N ILE A 178 -9.71 3.46 -12.68
CA ILE A 178 -10.81 4.38 -13.03
C ILE A 178 -11.29 4.12 -14.45
N LYS A 179 -10.38 3.96 -15.42
CA LYS A 179 -10.75 3.66 -16.81
C LYS A 179 -11.48 2.31 -16.93
N MET A 180 -10.94 1.27 -16.29
CA MET A 180 -11.52 -0.08 -16.31
C MET A 180 -12.89 -0.13 -15.63
N LEU A 181 -13.06 0.63 -14.55
CA LEU A 181 -14.23 0.56 -13.67
C LEU A 181 -15.22 1.70 -13.90
N LYS A 182 -15.10 2.44 -15.02
CA LYS A 182 -15.95 3.61 -15.30
C LYS A 182 -17.45 3.32 -15.12
N LYS A 183 -17.94 2.17 -15.58
CA LYS A 183 -19.32 1.73 -15.40
C LYS A 183 -19.69 1.53 -13.92
N HIS A 184 -18.80 0.95 -13.14
CA HIS A 184 -19.03 0.74 -11.70
C HIS A 184 -19.07 2.06 -10.92
N PHE A 185 -18.23 3.04 -11.28
CA PHE A 185 -18.26 4.37 -10.66
C PHE A 185 -19.59 5.08 -10.93
N SER A 186 -20.05 5.07 -12.18
CA SER A 186 -21.36 5.61 -12.56
C SER A 186 -22.50 4.97 -11.77
N GLN A 187 -22.55 3.64 -11.68
CA GLN A 187 -23.58 2.92 -10.92
C GLN A 187 -23.50 3.16 -9.41
N SER A 188 -22.33 3.45 -8.89
CA SER A 188 -22.13 3.70 -7.47
C SER A 188 -22.35 5.16 -7.05
N GLY A 189 -22.61 6.07 -8.01
CA GLY A 189 -22.76 7.50 -7.74
C GLY A 189 -21.51 8.17 -7.21
N MET A 190 -20.32 7.71 -7.62
CA MET A 190 -19.05 8.38 -7.39
C MET A 190 -18.73 9.29 -8.59
N ALA A 191 -18.32 10.52 -8.31
CA ALA A 191 -17.92 11.54 -9.27
C ALA A 191 -16.51 12.10 -8.99
#